data_aaa779b762a364e9df4a0651dbe767df
#
_entry.id   aaa779b762a364e9df4a0651dbe767df
#
_cell.length_a   1.000
_cell.length_b   1.000
_cell.length_c   1.000
_cell.angle_alpha   90.00
_cell.angle_beta   90.00
_cell.angle_gamma   90.00
#
_symmetry.space_group_name_H-M   'P 1'
#
loop_
_entity.id
_entity.type
_entity.pdbx_description
1 polymer ?
#
loop_
_entity_poly.entity_id
_entity_poly.type
_entity_poly.pdbx_seq_one_letter_code
_entity_poly.pdbx_strand_id
1 'polypeptide(L)'
;MAPTIEHGLDGTTTEYHDMAVAGDEVERLLVELFSEHWAAITVGPLIEGAAYEIQFASPPKVTMLDGYLTVDTGAWHFHLCVNDHRGTRSEELRRIRRVARAAFFKTEGGSCAPAVWGLRLWNGRGEQMVTILFPNPHFDDNWQRLREPRWEKTELWQGLRGRYAHG
;
A
#
# COMPACT_ATOMS: atom_id res chain seq x y z
N MET A 1 -18.28 5.00 2.36
CA MET A 1 -18.01 5.39 3.77
C MET A 1 -17.25 6.72 3.75
N ALA A 2 -17.52 7.67 4.67
CA ALA A 2 -16.73 8.89 4.75
C ALA A 2 -15.27 8.55 5.10
N PRO A 3 -14.27 9.28 4.59
CA PRO A 3 -12.88 9.04 4.92
C PRO A 3 -12.60 9.28 6.41
N THR A 4 -11.66 8.54 6.96
CA THR A 4 -11.15 8.75 8.33
C THR A 4 -9.96 9.70 8.27
N ILE A 5 -9.96 10.72 9.15
CA ILE A 5 -8.87 11.70 9.25
C ILE A 5 -8.06 11.41 10.51
N GLU A 6 -6.74 11.32 10.35
CA GLU A 6 -5.79 11.16 11.44
C GLU A 6 -4.78 12.32 11.43
N HIS A 7 -4.43 12.84 12.60
CA HIS A 7 -3.43 13.89 12.77
C HIS A 7 -2.17 13.31 13.43
N GLY A 8 -1.05 13.42 12.73
CA GLY A 8 0.25 12.99 13.23
C GLY A 8 0.84 13.96 14.26
N LEU A 9 1.71 13.45 15.12
CA LEU A 9 2.46 14.26 16.09
C LEU A 9 3.45 15.23 15.42
N ASP A 10 3.83 14.96 14.18
CA ASP A 10 4.68 15.79 13.33
C ASP A 10 3.93 16.89 12.57
N GLY A 11 2.62 17.04 12.84
CA GLY A 11 1.75 18.00 12.18
C GLY A 11 1.17 17.56 10.84
N THR A 12 1.44 16.33 10.42
CA THR A 12 0.80 15.77 9.22
C THR A 12 -0.68 15.49 9.43
N THR A 13 -1.43 15.51 8.33
CA THR A 13 -2.82 15.06 8.31
C THR A 13 -2.97 13.97 7.26
N THR A 14 -3.47 12.81 7.67
CA THR A 14 -3.71 11.68 6.77
C THR A 14 -5.20 11.40 6.64
N GLU A 15 -5.66 11.39 5.40
CA GLU A 15 -7.00 10.97 5.02
C GLU A 15 -6.97 9.53 4.54
N TYR A 16 -7.74 8.64 5.19
CA TYR A 16 -7.85 7.21 4.84
C TYR A 16 -9.21 6.91 4.22
N HIS A 17 -9.16 6.17 3.11
CA HIS A 17 -10.31 5.59 2.42
C HIS A 17 -10.22 4.07 2.58
N ASP A 18 -10.92 3.54 3.57
CA ASP A 18 -10.90 2.09 3.84
C ASP A 18 -11.57 1.32 2.70
N MET A 19 -11.06 0.13 2.43
CA MET A 19 -11.63 -0.83 1.49
C MET A 19 -12.09 -2.09 2.21
N ALA A 20 -12.96 -2.87 1.58
CA ALA A 20 -13.38 -4.16 2.12
C ALA A 20 -12.18 -5.12 2.16
N VAL A 21 -12.00 -5.77 3.32
CA VAL A 21 -10.99 -6.83 3.50
C VAL A 21 -11.61 -8.23 3.50
N ALA A 22 -12.94 -8.31 3.45
CA ALA A 22 -13.66 -9.56 3.27
C ALA A 22 -13.73 -9.90 1.76
N GLY A 23 -13.56 -11.19 1.43
CA GLY A 23 -13.55 -11.62 0.03
C GLY A 23 -12.16 -11.56 -0.59
N ASP A 24 -12.11 -11.32 -1.89
CA ASP A 24 -10.89 -11.36 -2.72
C ASP A 24 -10.40 -9.96 -3.19
N GLU A 25 -11.01 -8.88 -2.73
CA GLU A 25 -10.72 -7.54 -3.24
C GLU A 25 -9.29 -7.09 -2.96
N VAL A 26 -8.77 -7.36 -1.74
CA VAL A 26 -7.38 -7.04 -1.37
C VAL A 26 -6.41 -7.86 -2.24
N GLU A 27 -6.70 -9.14 -2.43
CA GLU A 27 -5.90 -10.02 -3.29
C GLU A 27 -5.86 -9.51 -4.73
N ARG A 28 -7.03 -9.22 -5.33
CA ARG A 28 -7.13 -8.68 -6.69
C ARG A 28 -6.38 -7.37 -6.87
N LEU A 29 -6.54 -6.44 -5.92
CA LEU A 29 -5.83 -5.17 -5.94
C LEU A 29 -4.31 -5.37 -5.89
N LEU A 30 -3.81 -6.21 -4.99
CA LEU A 30 -2.38 -6.43 -4.85
C LEU A 30 -1.80 -7.16 -6.06
N VAL A 31 -2.51 -8.15 -6.60
CA VAL A 31 -2.09 -8.84 -7.84
C VAL A 31 -2.04 -7.84 -9.00
N GLU A 32 -3.05 -6.98 -9.18
CA GLU A 32 -3.06 -5.94 -10.20
C GLU A 32 -1.87 -4.96 -10.02
N LEU A 33 -1.66 -4.44 -8.80
CA LEU A 33 -0.57 -3.51 -8.50
C LEU A 33 0.80 -4.07 -8.86
N PHE A 34 1.10 -5.29 -8.41
CA PHE A 34 2.42 -5.89 -8.62
C PHE A 34 2.62 -6.50 -9.99
N SER A 35 1.55 -6.89 -10.71
CA SER A 35 1.66 -7.44 -12.07
C SER A 35 1.61 -6.37 -13.16
N GLU A 36 0.78 -5.34 -12.99
CA GLU A 36 0.50 -4.36 -14.04
C GLU A 36 1.11 -2.99 -13.77
N HIS A 37 1.26 -2.60 -12.50
CA HIS A 37 1.69 -1.26 -12.08
C HIS A 37 3.01 -1.25 -11.29
N TRP A 38 3.75 -2.37 -11.27
CA TRP A 38 4.98 -2.54 -10.51
C TRP A 38 6.02 -1.43 -10.75
N ALA A 39 6.15 -0.94 -11.99
CA ALA A 39 7.12 0.10 -12.35
C ALA A 39 6.76 1.50 -11.80
N ALA A 40 5.49 1.71 -11.46
CA ALA A 40 4.99 2.99 -10.99
C ALA A 40 4.97 3.13 -9.47
N ILE A 41 5.11 2.03 -8.73
CA ILE A 41 4.94 2.00 -7.28
C ILE A 41 6.26 1.84 -6.53
N THR A 42 6.28 2.34 -5.31
CA THR A 42 7.36 2.12 -4.34
C THR A 42 6.78 1.37 -3.14
N VAL A 43 7.47 0.36 -2.64
CA VAL A 43 6.94 -0.57 -1.64
C VAL A 43 7.88 -0.67 -0.44
N GLY A 44 7.31 -0.70 0.74
CA GLY A 44 8.05 -1.00 1.97
C GLY A 44 7.27 -0.62 3.22
N PRO A 45 7.69 -1.08 4.41
CA PRO A 45 7.15 -0.56 5.64
C PRO A 45 7.61 0.88 5.85
N LEU A 46 6.66 1.77 6.14
CA LEU A 46 6.89 3.12 6.62
C LEU A 46 6.41 3.17 8.06
N ILE A 47 7.32 3.03 8.99
CA ILE A 47 7.03 3.05 10.44
C ILE A 47 7.77 4.21 11.10
N GLU A 48 7.41 4.56 12.32
CA GLU A 48 8.10 5.61 13.07
C GLU A 48 9.59 5.29 13.21
N GLY A 49 10.43 6.19 12.69
CA GLY A 49 11.89 6.05 12.73
C GLY A 49 12.49 5.14 11.64
N ALA A 50 11.72 4.52 10.75
CA ALA A 50 12.26 3.73 9.63
C ALA A 50 11.35 3.77 8.39
N ALA A 51 11.97 3.98 7.24
CA ALA A 51 11.32 3.92 5.94
C ALA A 51 12.12 3.01 5.00
N TYR A 52 11.45 2.03 4.42
CA TYR A 52 12.00 1.21 3.35
C TYR A 52 11.23 1.51 2.08
N GLU A 53 11.91 2.09 1.09
CA GLU A 53 11.32 2.52 -0.17
C GLU A 53 11.98 1.74 -1.31
N ILE A 54 11.35 0.65 -1.70
CA ILE A 54 11.88 -0.30 -2.68
C ILE A 54 11.13 -0.12 -4.00
N GLN A 55 11.88 0.13 -5.07
CA GLN A 55 11.39 0.15 -6.44
C GLN A 55 11.79 -1.13 -7.17
N PHE A 56 10.98 -1.54 -8.14
CA PHE A 56 11.25 -2.73 -8.94
C PHE A 56 12.03 -2.34 -10.19
N ALA A 57 13.15 -3.04 -10.44
CA ALA A 57 13.94 -2.86 -11.65
C ALA A 57 13.38 -3.64 -12.86
N SER A 58 12.52 -4.62 -12.61
CA SER A 58 11.87 -5.46 -13.63
C SER A 58 10.56 -6.03 -13.07
N PRO A 59 9.66 -6.55 -13.94
CA PRO A 59 8.41 -7.15 -13.48
C PRO A 59 8.68 -8.28 -12.48
N PRO A 60 8.12 -8.22 -11.27
CA PRO A 60 8.22 -9.32 -10.32
C PRO A 60 7.31 -10.47 -10.71
N LYS A 61 7.65 -11.69 -10.28
CA LYS A 61 6.73 -12.82 -10.32
C LYS A 61 5.78 -12.73 -9.14
N VAL A 62 4.49 -12.66 -9.42
CA VAL A 62 3.43 -12.59 -8.40
C VAL A 62 2.74 -13.95 -8.31
N THR A 63 2.65 -14.51 -7.12
CA THR A 63 1.95 -15.79 -6.88
C THR A 63 1.14 -15.75 -5.61
N MET A 64 0.01 -16.46 -5.61
CA MET A 64 -0.80 -16.71 -4.42
C MET A 64 -0.67 -18.18 -4.04
N LEU A 65 -0.38 -18.44 -2.77
CA LEU A 65 -0.33 -19.79 -2.22
C LEU A 65 -0.78 -19.77 -0.78
N ASP A 66 -1.84 -20.52 -0.48
CA ASP A 66 -2.37 -20.75 0.87
C ASP A 66 -2.52 -19.48 1.70
N GLY A 67 -3.15 -18.46 1.12
CA GLY A 67 -3.42 -17.18 1.76
C GLY A 67 -2.28 -16.16 1.71
N TYR A 68 -1.10 -16.55 1.21
CA TYR A 68 0.04 -15.64 1.05
C TYR A 68 0.21 -15.18 -0.40
N LEU A 69 0.26 -13.87 -0.59
CA LEU A 69 0.82 -13.25 -1.78
C LEU A 69 2.34 -13.27 -1.68
N THR A 70 3.01 -13.76 -2.70
CA THR A 70 4.46 -13.67 -2.86
C THR A 70 4.79 -12.78 -4.04
N VAL A 71 5.65 -11.79 -3.82
CA VAL A 71 6.22 -10.92 -4.86
C VAL A 71 7.71 -11.21 -4.92
N ASP A 72 8.18 -11.77 -6.03
CA ASP A 72 9.54 -12.32 -6.21
C ASP A 72 10.23 -11.67 -7.41
N THR A 73 11.39 -11.07 -7.18
CA THR A 73 12.25 -10.47 -8.20
C THR A 73 13.44 -11.36 -8.58
N GLY A 74 13.55 -12.54 -7.98
CA GLY A 74 14.71 -13.43 -8.08
C GLY A 74 15.84 -13.08 -7.11
N ALA A 75 16.19 -11.81 -6.96
CA ALA A 75 17.23 -11.35 -6.03
C ALA A 75 16.70 -11.22 -4.59
N TRP A 76 15.44 -10.87 -4.43
CA TRP A 76 14.74 -10.78 -3.16
C TRP A 76 13.23 -11.02 -3.36
N HIS A 77 12.56 -11.38 -2.31
CA HIS A 77 11.11 -11.57 -2.31
C HIS A 77 10.52 -11.20 -0.94
N PHE A 78 9.22 -10.96 -0.93
CA PHE A 78 8.46 -10.81 0.30
C PHE A 78 7.12 -11.53 0.21
N HIS A 79 6.55 -11.80 1.38
CA HIS A 79 5.27 -12.46 1.52
C HIS A 79 4.31 -11.59 2.34
N LEU A 80 3.08 -11.47 1.87
CA LEU A 80 1.97 -10.84 2.60
C LEU A 80 0.89 -11.88 2.85
N CYS A 81 0.50 -12.08 4.10
CA CYS A 81 -0.64 -12.91 4.47
C CYS A 81 -1.93 -12.13 4.18
N VAL A 82 -2.46 -12.27 2.98
CA VAL A 82 -3.65 -11.54 2.54
C VAL A 82 -4.92 -12.21 3.07
N ASN A 83 -4.96 -13.53 3.01
CA ASN A 83 -6.10 -14.36 3.40
C ASN A 83 -5.70 -15.37 4.48
N ASP A 84 -6.64 -16.21 4.91
CA ASP A 84 -6.40 -17.24 5.92
C ASP A 84 -5.37 -18.28 5.44
N HIS A 85 -4.27 -18.40 6.17
CA HIS A 85 -3.27 -19.43 5.95
C HIS A 85 -3.73 -20.75 6.60
N ARG A 86 -4.07 -21.75 5.78
CA ARG A 86 -4.61 -23.03 6.22
C ARG A 86 -3.64 -23.85 7.08
N GLY A 87 -2.33 -23.71 6.82
CA GLY A 87 -1.27 -24.37 7.58
C GLY A 87 -1.14 -23.87 9.02
N THR A 88 -1.69 -22.69 9.35
CA THR A 88 -1.68 -22.17 10.73
C THR A 88 -2.76 -22.86 11.55
N ARG A 89 -2.37 -23.65 12.57
CA ARG A 89 -3.31 -24.41 13.41
C ARG A 89 -4.14 -23.53 14.35
N SER A 90 -3.58 -22.45 14.88
CA SER A 90 -4.27 -21.52 15.77
C SER A 90 -5.17 -20.58 14.95
N GLU A 91 -6.47 -20.57 15.24
CA GLU A 91 -7.42 -19.63 14.65
C GLU A 91 -7.09 -18.18 15.01
N GLU A 92 -6.71 -17.93 16.26
CA GLU A 92 -6.25 -16.62 16.72
C GLU A 92 -5.05 -16.14 15.90
N LEU A 93 -4.05 -17.00 15.67
CA LEU A 93 -2.87 -16.63 14.90
C LEU A 93 -3.20 -16.40 13.42
N ARG A 94 -4.15 -17.15 12.82
CA ARG A 94 -4.65 -16.88 11.46
C ARG A 94 -5.26 -15.48 11.38
N ARG A 95 -6.13 -15.14 12.33
CA ARG A 95 -6.77 -13.83 12.41
C ARG A 95 -5.76 -12.68 12.58
N ILE A 96 -4.70 -12.91 13.37
CA ILE A 96 -3.65 -11.91 13.58
C ILE A 96 -2.82 -11.70 12.31
N ARG A 97 -2.45 -12.76 11.60
CA ARG A 97 -1.51 -12.69 10.47
C ARG A 97 -2.09 -12.07 9.21
N ARG A 98 -3.38 -12.33 8.93
CA ARG A 98 -4.01 -11.85 7.70
C ARG A 98 -4.22 -10.34 7.72
N VAL A 99 -4.40 -9.77 6.53
CA VAL A 99 -4.83 -8.39 6.40
C VAL A 99 -6.18 -8.22 7.09
N ALA A 100 -6.25 -7.31 8.05
CA ALA A 100 -7.45 -6.97 8.80
C ALA A 100 -7.98 -5.56 8.48
N ARG A 101 -7.12 -4.69 7.94
CA ARG A 101 -7.47 -3.38 7.40
C ARG A 101 -6.62 -3.10 6.17
N ALA A 102 -7.22 -2.51 5.16
CA ALA A 102 -6.55 -1.96 3.99
C ALA A 102 -7.19 -0.61 3.65
N ALA A 103 -6.38 0.42 3.40
CA ALA A 103 -6.90 1.74 3.09
C ALA A 103 -5.99 2.48 2.11
N PHE A 104 -6.59 3.09 1.11
CA PHE A 104 -5.94 4.15 0.34
C PHE A 104 -5.78 5.38 1.23
N PHE A 105 -4.65 6.06 1.12
CA PHE A 105 -4.44 7.26 1.94
C PHE A 105 -3.82 8.40 1.14
N LYS A 106 -4.07 9.61 1.63
CA LYS A 106 -3.36 10.83 1.27
C LYS A 106 -2.86 11.49 2.55
N THR A 107 -1.56 11.72 2.65
CA THR A 107 -0.97 12.46 3.77
C THR A 107 -0.50 13.82 3.28
N GLU A 108 -0.81 14.88 4.01
CA GLU A 108 -0.40 16.27 3.75
C GLU A 108 0.41 16.82 4.93
N GLY A 109 1.21 17.86 4.67
CA GLY A 109 1.97 18.57 5.69
C GLY A 109 3.31 17.93 6.05
N GLY A 110 3.77 16.91 5.32
CA GLY A 110 5.07 16.28 5.54
C GLY A 110 6.24 17.18 5.16
N SER A 111 7.38 17.01 5.83
CA SER A 111 8.60 17.78 5.55
C SER A 111 9.25 17.42 4.21
N CYS A 112 9.14 16.15 3.80
CA CYS A 112 9.77 15.66 2.56
C CYS A 112 8.96 16.00 1.30
N ALA A 113 7.63 15.99 1.40
CA ALA A 113 6.73 16.27 0.29
C ALA A 113 5.48 17.01 0.78
N PRO A 114 4.88 17.91 -0.04
CA PRO A 114 3.65 18.60 0.30
C PRO A 114 2.48 17.63 0.56
N ALA A 115 2.43 16.55 -0.21
CA ALA A 115 1.49 15.46 -0.02
C ALA A 115 2.07 14.14 -0.56
N VAL A 116 1.56 13.01 -0.04
CA VAL A 116 1.91 11.65 -0.44
C VAL A 116 0.63 10.83 -0.60
N TRP A 117 0.57 9.98 -1.63
CA TRP A 117 -0.55 9.09 -1.93
C TRP A 117 -0.10 7.64 -1.80
N GLY A 118 -0.89 6.81 -1.13
CA GLY A 118 -0.53 5.42 -0.91
C GLY A 118 -1.70 4.49 -0.67
N LEU A 119 -1.34 3.23 -0.49
CA LEU A 119 -2.16 2.16 0.05
C LEU A 119 -1.41 1.57 1.24
N ARG A 120 -2.09 1.34 2.35
CA ARG A 120 -1.50 0.75 3.55
C ARG A 120 -2.32 -0.43 4.04
N LEU A 121 -1.64 -1.47 4.48
CA LEU A 121 -2.25 -2.68 5.01
C LEU A 121 -1.81 -2.91 6.46
N TRP A 122 -2.76 -3.37 7.27
CA TRP A 122 -2.53 -3.72 8.68
C TRP A 122 -3.03 -5.14 8.97
N ASN A 123 -2.31 -5.82 9.86
CA ASN A 123 -2.69 -7.13 10.36
C ASN A 123 -3.77 -7.05 11.47
N GLY A 124 -4.17 -8.20 12.01
CA GLY A 124 -5.20 -8.29 13.05
C GLY A 124 -4.82 -7.71 14.42
N ARG A 125 -3.58 -7.23 14.58
CA ARG A 125 -3.13 -6.45 15.77
C ARG A 125 -3.07 -4.95 15.48
N GLY A 126 -3.41 -4.52 14.27
CA GLY A 126 -3.25 -3.14 13.84
C GLY A 126 -1.80 -2.76 13.53
N GLU A 127 -0.90 -3.72 13.41
CA GLU A 127 0.49 -3.47 13.01
C GLU A 127 0.56 -3.30 11.49
N GLN A 128 1.31 -2.32 11.03
CA GLN A 128 1.51 -2.08 9.61
C GLN A 128 2.27 -3.26 8.98
N MET A 129 1.71 -3.83 7.92
CA MET A 129 2.34 -4.90 7.14
C MET A 129 3.17 -4.33 6.00
N VAL A 130 2.61 -3.39 5.25
CA VAL A 130 3.23 -2.76 4.08
C VAL A 130 2.57 -1.42 3.79
N THR A 131 3.36 -0.51 3.23
CA THR A 131 2.88 0.68 2.54
C THR A 131 3.32 0.59 1.08
N ILE A 132 2.41 0.91 0.17
CA ILE A 132 2.65 1.05 -1.27
C ILE A 132 2.43 2.51 -1.61
N LEU A 133 3.48 3.19 -2.07
CA LEU A 133 3.43 4.59 -2.49
C LEU A 133 3.19 4.67 -4.00
N PHE A 134 2.36 5.60 -4.40
CA PHE A 134 2.03 5.90 -5.79
C PHE A 134 2.87 7.07 -6.31
N PRO A 135 2.90 7.28 -7.64
CA PRO A 135 3.62 8.40 -8.24
C PRO A 135 3.19 9.73 -7.61
N ASN A 136 4.18 10.53 -7.22
CA ASN A 136 3.93 11.80 -6.55
C ASN A 136 3.95 12.95 -7.56
N PRO A 137 2.89 13.76 -7.66
CA PRO A 137 2.81 14.87 -8.61
C PRO A 137 3.81 15.98 -8.37
N HIS A 138 4.36 16.08 -7.16
CA HIS A 138 5.30 17.13 -6.79
C HIS A 138 6.76 16.83 -7.18
N PHE A 139 7.03 15.64 -7.75
CA PHE A 139 8.38 15.23 -8.17
C PHE A 139 8.37 14.72 -9.61
N ASP A 140 9.49 14.94 -10.31
CA ASP A 140 9.75 14.32 -11.60
C ASP A 140 10.20 12.85 -11.42
N ASP A 141 10.58 12.20 -12.53
CA ASP A 141 10.95 10.79 -12.51
C ASP A 141 12.39 10.55 -11.97
N ASN A 142 13.14 11.63 -11.70
CA ASN A 142 14.43 11.64 -11.03
C ASN A 142 14.34 12.13 -9.57
N TRP A 143 13.13 12.17 -9.00
CA TRP A 143 12.87 12.65 -7.64
C TRP A 143 13.27 14.12 -7.40
N GLN A 144 13.35 14.94 -8.48
CA GLN A 144 13.56 16.36 -8.35
C GLN A 144 12.21 17.06 -8.15
N ARG A 145 12.18 17.97 -7.16
CA ARG A 145 10.96 18.71 -6.84
C ARG A 145 10.56 19.63 -7.99
N LEU A 146 9.32 19.50 -8.43
CA LEU A 146 8.73 20.33 -9.47
C LEU A 146 8.24 21.67 -8.90
N ARG A 147 8.29 22.73 -9.71
CA ARG A 147 7.66 24.03 -9.37
C ARG A 147 6.14 23.94 -9.44
N GLU A 148 5.64 23.25 -10.44
CA GLU A 148 4.22 23.00 -10.66
C GLU A 148 3.96 21.50 -10.62
N PRO A 149 2.98 21.03 -9.84
CA PRO A 149 2.68 19.61 -9.74
C PRO A 149 2.12 19.05 -11.05
N ARG A 150 2.53 17.85 -11.41
CA ARG A 150 1.96 17.05 -12.51
C ARG A 150 0.84 16.16 -12.00
N TRP A 151 -0.37 16.70 -11.95
CA TRP A 151 -1.53 16.04 -11.32
C TRP A 151 -1.94 14.74 -12.01
N GLU A 152 -1.61 14.54 -13.29
CA GLU A 152 -1.82 13.28 -14.00
C GLU A 152 -1.15 12.07 -13.31
N LYS A 153 -0.09 12.29 -12.54
CA LYS A 153 0.56 11.24 -11.74
C LYS A 153 -0.34 10.65 -10.65
N THR A 154 -1.41 11.33 -10.27
CA THR A 154 -2.37 10.82 -9.28
C THR A 154 -3.46 9.93 -9.88
N GLU A 155 -3.57 9.85 -11.20
CA GLU A 155 -4.67 9.13 -11.89
C GLU A 155 -4.72 7.65 -11.52
N LEU A 156 -3.56 6.99 -11.41
CA LEU A 156 -3.49 5.59 -11.00
C LEU A 156 -4.10 5.39 -9.60
N TRP A 157 -3.69 6.22 -8.64
CA TRP A 157 -4.22 6.15 -7.27
C TRP A 157 -5.73 6.45 -7.24
N GLN A 158 -6.17 7.49 -7.94
CA GLN A 158 -7.59 7.87 -8.00
C GLN A 158 -8.44 6.78 -8.63
N GLY A 159 -7.98 6.17 -9.74
CA GLY A 159 -8.67 5.09 -10.44
C GLY A 159 -8.81 3.83 -9.58
N LEU A 160 -7.72 3.40 -8.93
CA LEU A 160 -7.73 2.24 -8.04
C LEU A 160 -8.58 2.50 -6.80
N ARG A 161 -8.43 3.66 -6.15
CA ARG A 161 -9.28 4.04 -5.03
C ARG A 161 -10.77 4.04 -5.41
N GLY A 162 -11.12 4.59 -6.57
CA GLY A 162 -12.52 4.62 -7.04
C GLY A 162 -13.11 3.24 -7.29
N ARG A 163 -12.29 2.24 -7.63
CA ARG A 163 -12.73 0.85 -7.85
C ARG A 163 -12.80 0.01 -6.57
N TYR A 164 -11.88 0.22 -5.63
CA TYR A 164 -11.69 -0.66 -4.47
C TYR A 164 -12.11 -0.05 -3.14
N ALA A 165 -12.03 1.26 -2.96
CA ALA A 165 -12.50 1.92 -1.75
C ALA A 165 -13.94 2.44 -1.98
N HIS A 166 -14.90 1.56 -1.81
CA HIS A 166 -16.33 1.92 -1.92
C HIS A 166 -16.75 2.74 -0.71
N GLY A 167 -16.93 4.04 -0.97
CA GLY A 167 -17.52 4.98 -0.01
C GLY A 167 -19.04 4.84 0.09
#